data_3656ec8fbde10dee4312db88d3c619a4
#
_entry.id   3656ec8fbde10dee4312db88d3c619a4
#
_cell.length_a   1.000
_cell.length_b   1.000
_cell.length_c   1.000
_cell.angle_alpha   90.00
_cell.angle_beta   90.00
_cell.angle_gamma   90.00
#
_symmetry.space_group_name_H-M   'P 1'
#
loop_
_entity.id
_entity.type
_entity.pdbx_description
1 polymer ?
#
loop_
_entity_poly.entity_id
_entity_poly.type
_entity_poly.pdbx_seq_one_letter_code
_entity_poly.pdbx_strand_id
1 'polypeptide(L)'
;MIANASITSYSTLSANPADSLSNYIDGSNVTPTIISTAYNIPSNTASNVKVGIISLGGGWQPSDLQKSLANLSVTLTQSITSVLVDGAGNVFSTSDSNASLENTLDLYCVAGMAPGANIVLYTGQNSTTGFANVVNRAINENCDVISISWGTDEYYNTDGTFLETAFANAAAQGITICVATGDYGSSSTITPRVLSVGYPASSPNVVAVGGTVLTYNTASYSRVTETVSSSSGGGISTVFPVPSWQTGLTYQKYFTSNSSYGPTTALTGRGVPDVSAPFETYVLWYNGTIANVAGTSASTPIIAGMFARYMSMNGGRRPVIDGIHPILYSNINAYSDLTTGTNADPLPQGYAANIGWDPVVGMGAPLGTVLYPMITSGGTNIKTAANTWSYVSNVKVKTGSTTWSNVKAIWNKVNSTTWKQTF
;
A
#
# COMPACT_ATOMS: atom_id res chain seq x y z
N MET A 1 -7.17 7.44 22.07
CA MET A 1 -6.51 7.36 20.75
C MET A 1 -5.80 6.04 20.71
N ILE A 2 -6.12 5.18 19.75
CA ILE A 2 -5.56 3.82 19.68
C ILE A 2 -4.62 3.63 18.49
N ALA A 3 -4.73 4.47 17.47
CA ALA A 3 -3.91 4.42 16.27
C ALA A 3 -3.33 5.80 15.98
N ASN A 4 -2.17 5.81 15.35
CA ASN A 4 -1.48 7.00 14.90
C ASN A 4 -1.45 7.04 13.38
N ALA A 5 -1.48 8.26 12.83
CA ALA A 5 -1.17 8.50 11.43
C ALA A 5 0.31 8.19 11.19
N SER A 6 0.60 7.55 10.05
CA SER A 6 1.98 7.19 9.70
C SER A 6 2.66 8.32 8.92
N ILE A 7 2.83 9.48 9.57
CA ILE A 7 3.55 10.65 9.05
C ILE A 7 4.77 10.90 9.93
N THR A 8 5.96 10.83 9.36
CA THR A 8 7.23 11.04 10.07
C THR A 8 7.62 12.49 10.12
N SER A 9 7.44 13.23 9.02
CA SER A 9 7.87 14.61 8.93
C SER A 9 6.89 15.47 8.12
N TYR A 10 6.84 16.74 8.53
CA TYR A 10 6.12 17.81 7.85
C TYR A 10 6.94 19.09 7.95
N SER A 11 7.11 19.80 6.84
CA SER A 11 7.71 21.11 6.81
C SER A 11 7.07 22.02 5.77
N THR A 12 6.89 23.29 6.11
CA THR A 12 6.44 24.30 5.15
C THR A 12 7.58 24.71 4.23
N LEU A 13 7.38 24.62 2.92
CA LEU A 13 8.33 25.08 1.89
C LEU A 13 8.03 26.51 1.45
N SER A 14 6.76 26.88 1.32
CA SER A 14 6.35 28.24 0.98
C SER A 14 4.94 28.54 1.50
N ALA A 15 4.75 29.76 1.98
CA ALA A 15 3.47 30.36 2.31
C ALA A 15 2.98 31.35 1.21
N ASN A 16 3.70 31.49 0.09
CA ASN A 16 3.28 32.37 -1.00
C ASN A 16 2.16 31.73 -1.84
N PRO A 17 0.95 32.31 -1.88
CA PRO A 17 -0.18 31.75 -2.65
C PRO A 17 0.06 31.68 -4.17
N ALA A 18 1.05 32.42 -4.70
CA ALA A 18 1.41 32.43 -6.11
C ALA A 18 2.44 31.36 -6.49
N ASP A 19 3.01 30.64 -5.50
CA ASP A 19 3.96 29.57 -5.76
C ASP A 19 3.29 28.36 -6.41
N SER A 20 4.11 27.56 -7.08
CA SER A 20 3.71 26.31 -7.72
C SER A 20 4.53 25.14 -7.17
N LEU A 21 3.94 23.95 -7.09
CA LEU A 21 4.67 22.73 -6.73
C LEU A 21 5.83 22.46 -7.68
N SER A 22 5.76 22.92 -8.94
CA SER A 22 6.85 22.80 -9.91
C SER A 22 8.14 23.49 -9.47
N ASN A 23 8.08 24.51 -8.60
CA ASN A 23 9.24 25.19 -8.06
C ASN A 23 10.09 24.29 -7.14
N TYR A 24 9.52 23.17 -6.70
CA TYR A 24 10.12 22.23 -5.77
C TYR A 24 10.43 20.87 -6.39
N ILE A 25 10.27 20.73 -7.71
CA ILE A 25 10.61 19.51 -8.45
C ILE A 25 12.10 19.55 -8.80
N ASP A 26 12.91 18.89 -8.00
CA ASP A 26 14.38 18.96 -8.01
C ASP A 26 15.07 17.61 -8.30
N GLY A 27 14.29 16.55 -8.53
CA GLY A 27 14.79 15.19 -8.73
C GLY A 27 14.68 14.30 -7.48
N SER A 28 14.32 14.87 -6.33
CA SER A 28 14.10 14.17 -5.06
C SER A 28 12.69 14.34 -4.52
N ASN A 29 12.12 15.53 -4.63
CA ASN A 29 10.73 15.78 -4.21
C ASN A 29 9.75 15.13 -5.17
N VAL A 30 8.80 14.35 -4.67
CA VAL A 30 7.91 13.53 -5.48
C VAL A 30 6.47 14.03 -5.48
N THR A 31 5.75 13.66 -6.53
CA THR A 31 4.30 13.83 -6.68
C THR A 31 3.71 12.52 -7.22
N PRO A 32 2.40 12.26 -7.07
CA PRO A 32 1.77 11.06 -7.62
C PRO A 32 2.01 10.89 -9.13
N THR A 33 2.04 11.97 -9.91
CA THR A 33 2.26 11.92 -11.35
C THR A 33 3.71 11.60 -11.72
N ILE A 34 4.68 12.08 -10.96
CA ILE A 34 6.10 11.70 -11.09
C ILE A 34 6.26 10.21 -10.82
N ILE A 35 5.70 9.72 -9.71
CA ILE A 35 5.78 8.30 -9.36
C ILE A 35 5.11 7.42 -10.42
N SER A 36 3.95 7.84 -10.93
CA SER A 36 3.26 7.14 -12.02
C SER A 36 4.17 6.95 -13.25
N THR A 37 4.95 7.99 -13.60
CA THR A 37 5.91 7.93 -14.71
C THR A 37 7.14 7.09 -14.36
N ALA A 38 7.75 7.33 -13.19
CA ALA A 38 8.94 6.60 -12.74
C ALA A 38 8.72 5.08 -12.63
N TYR A 39 7.50 4.67 -12.28
CA TYR A 39 7.10 3.27 -12.15
C TYR A 39 6.51 2.68 -13.43
N ASN A 40 6.45 3.45 -14.51
CA ASN A 40 5.82 3.06 -15.77
C ASN A 40 4.41 2.50 -15.58
N ILE A 41 3.61 3.16 -14.72
CA ILE A 41 2.24 2.73 -14.47
C ILE A 41 1.40 3.05 -15.71
N PRO A 42 0.66 2.08 -16.27
CA PRO A 42 -0.15 2.30 -17.45
C PRO A 42 -1.10 3.49 -17.30
N SER A 43 -1.21 4.31 -18.34
CA SER A 43 -2.08 5.48 -18.36
C SER A 43 -3.55 5.05 -18.30
N ASN A 44 -4.23 5.36 -17.21
CA ASN A 44 -5.66 5.17 -16.99
C ASN A 44 -6.09 6.05 -15.83
N THR A 45 -7.32 6.50 -15.82
CA THR A 45 -7.84 7.38 -14.76
C THR A 45 -8.47 6.62 -13.61
N ALA A 46 -8.55 5.29 -13.68
CA ALA A 46 -9.24 4.43 -12.72
C ALA A 46 -10.77 4.64 -12.68
N SER A 47 -11.39 4.95 -13.83
CA SER A 47 -12.84 5.03 -13.91
C SER A 47 -13.50 3.70 -13.54
N ASN A 48 -14.72 3.75 -12.98
CA ASN A 48 -15.51 2.59 -12.54
C ASN A 48 -14.89 1.81 -11.36
N VAL A 49 -13.98 2.41 -10.60
CA VAL A 49 -13.41 1.84 -9.39
C VAL A 49 -13.72 2.74 -8.21
N LYS A 50 -14.12 2.17 -7.10
CA LYS A 50 -14.36 2.89 -5.84
C LYS A 50 -13.17 2.68 -4.90
N VAL A 51 -12.54 3.79 -4.52
CA VAL A 51 -11.42 3.80 -3.55
C VAL A 51 -11.91 4.38 -2.23
N GLY A 52 -11.84 3.58 -1.17
CA GLY A 52 -12.09 4.03 0.20
C GLY A 52 -10.79 4.46 0.87
N ILE A 53 -10.80 5.61 1.53
CA ILE A 53 -9.72 6.07 2.41
C ILE A 53 -10.24 6.03 3.83
N ILE A 54 -9.53 5.37 4.74
CA ILE A 54 -9.91 5.27 6.15
C ILE A 54 -9.21 6.35 6.96
N SER A 55 -9.99 7.12 7.69
CA SER A 55 -9.52 8.16 8.61
C SER A 55 -10.06 7.96 10.02
N LEU A 56 -9.27 8.33 11.03
CA LEU A 56 -9.66 8.27 12.44
C LEU A 56 -9.73 9.67 13.08
N GLY A 57 -10.33 10.62 12.36
CA GLY A 57 -10.55 12.00 12.79
C GLY A 57 -10.09 13.02 11.75
N GLY A 58 -10.02 14.29 12.19
CA GLY A 58 -9.63 15.40 11.33
C GLY A 58 -10.63 15.72 10.23
N GLY A 59 -10.21 16.58 9.33
CA GLY A 59 -10.92 16.97 8.13
C GLY A 59 -9.94 17.22 6.99
N TRP A 60 -10.38 17.91 5.94
CA TRP A 60 -9.53 18.33 4.83
C TRP A 60 -10.10 19.60 4.19
N GLN A 61 -9.27 20.33 3.47
CA GLN A 61 -9.68 21.54 2.75
C GLN A 61 -9.73 21.27 1.25
N PRO A 62 -10.91 21.36 0.62
CA PRO A 62 -11.03 21.18 -0.84
C PRO A 62 -10.15 22.13 -1.65
N SER A 63 -9.92 23.35 -1.17
CA SER A 63 -9.06 24.34 -1.83
C SER A 63 -7.60 23.90 -1.93
N ASP A 64 -7.05 23.25 -0.89
CA ASP A 64 -5.66 22.79 -0.89
C ASP A 64 -5.47 21.60 -1.83
N LEU A 65 -6.38 20.65 -1.78
CA LEU A 65 -6.37 19.53 -2.71
C LEU A 65 -6.53 20.01 -4.16
N GLN A 66 -7.46 20.93 -4.42
CA GLN A 66 -7.70 21.48 -5.75
C GLN A 66 -6.45 22.19 -6.29
N LYS A 67 -5.77 23.01 -5.46
CA LYS A 67 -4.50 23.64 -5.84
C LYS A 67 -3.42 22.60 -6.13
N SER A 68 -3.28 21.59 -5.28
CA SER A 68 -2.31 20.52 -5.48
C SER A 68 -2.53 19.80 -6.81
N LEU A 69 -3.75 19.37 -7.10
CA LEU A 69 -4.08 18.68 -8.34
C LEU A 69 -3.96 19.56 -9.58
N ALA A 70 -4.33 20.85 -9.49
CA ALA A 70 -4.16 21.81 -10.58
C ALA A 70 -2.68 21.99 -10.96
N ASN A 71 -1.78 22.04 -9.97
CA ASN A 71 -0.34 22.09 -10.20
C ASN A 71 0.21 20.83 -10.91
N LEU A 72 -0.44 19.68 -10.74
CA LEU A 72 -0.10 18.43 -11.42
C LEU A 72 -0.81 18.28 -12.79
N SER A 73 -1.62 19.25 -13.21
CA SER A 73 -2.51 19.13 -14.37
C SER A 73 -3.47 17.94 -14.28
N VAL A 74 -3.87 17.58 -13.06
CA VAL A 74 -4.80 16.49 -12.78
C VAL A 74 -6.19 17.05 -12.57
N THR A 75 -7.16 16.50 -13.30
CA THR A 75 -8.59 16.84 -13.17
C THR A 75 -9.36 15.63 -12.70
N LEU A 76 -10.07 15.77 -11.59
CA LEU A 76 -10.97 14.74 -11.10
C LEU A 76 -12.21 14.65 -11.99
N THR A 77 -12.62 13.42 -12.32
CA THR A 77 -13.85 13.18 -13.08
C THR A 77 -15.08 13.05 -12.15
N GLN A 78 -14.87 12.87 -10.86
CA GLN A 78 -15.90 12.76 -9.85
C GLN A 78 -15.53 13.56 -8.61
N SER A 79 -16.54 14.04 -7.87
CA SER A 79 -16.33 14.71 -6.58
C SER A 79 -15.94 13.69 -5.51
N ILE A 80 -15.02 14.08 -4.62
CA ILE A 80 -14.70 13.30 -3.44
C ILE A 80 -15.86 13.36 -2.45
N THR A 81 -16.23 12.22 -1.91
CA THR A 81 -17.30 12.10 -0.90
C THR A 81 -16.69 11.85 0.49
N SER A 82 -17.22 12.51 1.52
CA SER A 82 -16.90 12.21 2.92
C SER A 82 -18.06 11.47 3.57
N VAL A 83 -17.77 10.35 4.23
CA VAL A 83 -18.74 9.54 4.99
C VAL A 83 -18.32 9.52 6.45
N LEU A 84 -19.14 10.09 7.31
CA LEU A 84 -18.92 10.14 8.76
C LEU A 84 -19.58 8.92 9.43
N VAL A 85 -18.81 8.17 10.18
CA VAL A 85 -19.25 6.95 10.85
C VAL A 85 -19.35 7.19 12.35
N ASP A 86 -20.45 6.76 12.96
CA ASP A 86 -20.71 6.85 14.41
C ASP A 86 -20.54 8.25 14.99
N GLY A 87 -20.99 9.27 14.26
CA GLY A 87 -20.92 10.65 14.71
C GLY A 87 -19.51 11.25 14.70
N ALA A 88 -18.57 10.66 13.96
CA ALA A 88 -17.26 11.26 13.75
C ALA A 88 -17.39 12.64 13.09
N GLY A 89 -16.48 13.54 13.44
CA GLY A 89 -16.43 14.88 12.83
C GLY A 89 -15.60 14.88 11.54
N ASN A 90 -15.84 15.87 10.69
CA ASN A 90 -14.99 16.22 9.55
C ASN A 90 -14.55 17.68 9.72
N VAL A 91 -13.75 17.94 10.74
CA VAL A 91 -13.30 19.29 11.09
C VAL A 91 -11.81 19.39 10.80
N PHE A 92 -11.48 20.23 9.84
CA PHE A 92 -10.06 20.53 9.54
C PHE A 92 -9.44 21.27 10.73
N SER A 93 -8.28 20.80 11.18
CA SER A 93 -7.46 21.42 12.22
C SER A 93 -6.00 21.11 12.01
N THR A 94 -5.13 22.07 12.28
CA THR A 94 -3.67 21.87 12.28
C THR A 94 -3.13 21.40 13.63
N SER A 95 -3.99 21.23 14.62
CA SER A 95 -3.66 20.81 15.99
C SER A 95 -4.30 19.47 16.39
N ASP A 96 -4.76 18.68 15.42
CA ASP A 96 -5.48 17.42 15.62
C ASP A 96 -4.61 16.17 15.54
N SER A 97 -3.36 16.26 15.99
CA SER A 97 -2.41 15.15 15.95
C SER A 97 -2.18 14.61 14.53
N ASN A 98 -2.07 15.52 13.57
CA ASN A 98 -1.85 15.26 12.14
C ASN A 98 -3.03 14.60 11.38
N ALA A 99 -4.17 14.39 11.98
CA ALA A 99 -5.30 13.72 11.30
C ALA A 99 -5.76 14.49 10.05
N SER A 100 -5.81 15.84 10.08
CA SER A 100 -6.16 16.64 8.91
C SER A 100 -5.05 16.66 7.84
N LEU A 101 -3.78 16.59 8.23
CA LEU A 101 -2.66 16.44 7.31
C LEU A 101 -2.71 15.08 6.63
N GLU A 102 -2.95 14.02 7.40
CA GLU A 102 -3.13 12.65 6.90
C GLU A 102 -4.23 12.58 5.85
N ASN A 103 -5.41 13.12 6.15
CA ASN A 103 -6.53 13.14 5.21
C ASN A 103 -6.18 13.87 3.91
N THR A 104 -5.46 14.99 4.00
CA THR A 104 -5.06 15.79 2.84
C THR A 104 -4.04 15.02 2.00
N LEU A 105 -3.05 14.37 2.63
CA LEU A 105 -2.03 13.56 1.97
C LEU A 105 -2.63 12.35 1.26
N ASP A 106 -3.46 11.58 1.97
CA ASP A 106 -4.13 10.39 1.41
C ASP A 106 -4.97 10.75 0.19
N LEU A 107 -5.81 11.79 0.32
CA LEU A 107 -6.65 12.28 -0.77
C LEU A 107 -5.81 12.76 -1.96
N TYR A 108 -4.72 13.48 -1.70
CA TYR A 108 -3.80 13.95 -2.74
C TYR A 108 -3.15 12.80 -3.51
N CYS A 109 -2.65 11.80 -2.79
CA CYS A 109 -1.98 10.65 -3.38
C CYS A 109 -2.95 9.79 -4.21
N VAL A 110 -4.12 9.45 -3.67
CA VAL A 110 -5.13 8.67 -4.40
C VAL A 110 -5.66 9.45 -5.60
N ALA A 111 -6.02 10.73 -5.42
CA ALA A 111 -6.57 11.58 -6.47
C ALA A 111 -5.56 11.82 -7.61
N GLY A 112 -4.31 12.06 -7.27
CA GLY A 112 -3.24 12.23 -8.25
C GLY A 112 -2.91 10.95 -9.00
N MET A 113 -3.00 9.80 -8.35
CA MET A 113 -2.75 8.50 -8.98
C MET A 113 -3.97 7.97 -9.76
N ALA A 114 -5.19 8.17 -9.27
CA ALA A 114 -6.42 7.59 -9.79
C ALA A 114 -7.55 8.64 -9.95
N PRO A 115 -7.37 9.67 -10.81
CA PRO A 115 -8.25 10.84 -10.86
C PRO A 115 -9.67 10.56 -11.36
N GLY A 116 -9.92 9.41 -11.94
CA GLY A 116 -11.24 8.99 -12.40
C GLY A 116 -11.98 8.09 -11.40
N ALA A 117 -11.33 7.70 -10.30
CA ALA A 117 -11.94 6.85 -9.29
C ALA A 117 -13.06 7.56 -8.51
N ASN A 118 -14.02 6.81 -8.04
CA ASN A 118 -14.95 7.27 -7.01
C ASN A 118 -14.25 7.21 -5.65
N ILE A 119 -13.69 8.35 -5.21
CA ILE A 119 -12.91 8.46 -3.98
C ILE A 119 -13.83 8.82 -2.82
N VAL A 120 -13.79 8.02 -1.76
CA VAL A 120 -14.60 8.22 -0.55
C VAL A 120 -13.69 8.23 0.67
N LEU A 121 -13.70 9.33 1.42
CA LEU A 121 -13.06 9.45 2.73
C LEU A 121 -14.05 9.00 3.81
N TYR A 122 -13.77 7.88 4.44
CA TYR A 122 -14.55 7.34 5.57
C TYR A 122 -13.88 7.76 6.88
N THR A 123 -14.56 8.56 7.68
CA THR A 123 -14.02 9.06 8.96
C THR A 123 -14.74 8.41 10.12
N GLY A 124 -13.98 7.76 11.00
CA GLY A 124 -14.42 7.16 12.26
C GLY A 124 -13.78 7.82 13.48
N GLN A 125 -14.22 7.40 14.67
CA GLN A 125 -13.56 7.79 15.91
C GLN A 125 -12.26 7.00 16.10
N ASN A 126 -11.22 7.63 16.64
CA ASN A 126 -9.96 6.95 16.97
C ASN A 126 -10.11 6.11 18.26
N SER A 127 -10.80 5.00 18.11
CA SER A 127 -11.03 3.95 19.10
C SER A 127 -11.10 2.59 18.40
N THR A 128 -10.90 1.50 19.11
CA THR A 128 -11.00 0.14 18.57
C THR A 128 -12.31 -0.09 17.81
N THR A 129 -13.43 0.27 18.45
CA THR A 129 -14.76 0.14 17.84
C THR A 129 -14.94 1.07 16.64
N GLY A 130 -14.51 2.33 16.75
CA GLY A 130 -14.63 3.32 15.67
C GLY A 130 -13.80 2.89 14.45
N PHE A 131 -12.59 2.38 14.66
CA PHE A 131 -11.76 1.86 13.58
C PHE A 131 -12.42 0.65 12.89
N ALA A 132 -12.92 -0.32 13.68
CA ALA A 132 -13.63 -1.47 13.11
C ALA A 132 -14.88 -1.04 12.33
N ASN A 133 -15.66 -0.10 12.85
CA ASN A 133 -16.88 0.37 12.22
C ASN A 133 -16.62 1.12 10.90
N VAL A 134 -15.59 1.97 10.85
CA VAL A 134 -15.26 2.71 9.62
C VAL A 134 -14.73 1.78 8.52
N VAL A 135 -13.92 0.78 8.87
CA VAL A 135 -13.45 -0.24 7.92
C VAL A 135 -14.62 -1.08 7.40
N ASN A 136 -15.49 -1.57 8.30
CA ASN A 136 -16.68 -2.32 7.91
C ASN A 136 -17.60 -1.48 7.01
N ARG A 137 -17.74 -0.18 7.26
CA ARG A 137 -18.54 0.71 6.43
C ARG A 137 -18.00 0.77 5.00
N ALA A 138 -16.70 0.93 4.80
CA ALA A 138 -16.07 0.96 3.47
C ALA A 138 -16.24 -0.39 2.73
N ILE A 139 -16.10 -1.51 3.44
CA ILE A 139 -16.32 -2.86 2.91
C ILE A 139 -17.77 -3.04 2.46
N ASN A 140 -18.72 -2.70 3.32
CA ASN A 140 -20.16 -2.85 3.06
C ASN A 140 -20.65 -1.95 1.92
N GLU A 141 -19.99 -0.82 1.69
CA GLU A 141 -20.25 0.05 0.54
C GLU A 141 -19.53 -0.39 -0.73
N ASN A 142 -18.94 -1.60 -0.75
CA ASN A 142 -18.29 -2.20 -1.90
C ASN A 142 -17.16 -1.35 -2.50
N CYS A 143 -16.27 -0.80 -1.67
CA CYS A 143 -15.01 -0.28 -2.16
C CYS A 143 -14.23 -1.39 -2.88
N ASP A 144 -13.57 -1.07 -3.98
CA ASP A 144 -12.72 -2.02 -4.71
C ASP A 144 -11.32 -2.07 -4.09
N VAL A 145 -10.84 -0.92 -3.68
CA VAL A 145 -9.57 -0.73 -2.97
C VAL A 145 -9.82 0.11 -1.72
N ILE A 146 -9.15 -0.21 -0.62
CA ILE A 146 -9.19 0.58 0.62
C ILE A 146 -7.75 0.92 1.02
N SER A 147 -7.50 2.21 1.32
CA SER A 147 -6.23 2.72 1.84
C SER A 147 -6.36 3.01 3.33
N ILE A 148 -5.40 2.53 4.13
CA ILE A 148 -5.35 2.72 5.58
C ILE A 148 -3.95 3.20 5.98
N SER A 149 -3.84 4.46 6.36
CA SER A 149 -2.60 5.09 6.81
C SER A 149 -2.54 5.20 8.35
N TRP A 150 -3.33 4.41 9.04
CA TRP A 150 -3.46 4.40 10.49
C TRP A 150 -3.08 3.04 11.06
N GLY A 151 -2.32 3.05 12.15
CA GLY A 151 -1.90 1.82 12.80
C GLY A 151 -1.45 2.00 14.23
N THR A 152 -1.20 0.87 14.88
CA THR A 152 -0.65 0.77 16.23
C THR A 152 0.41 -0.33 16.23
N ASP A 153 1.22 -0.36 17.28
CA ASP A 153 2.22 -1.42 17.45
C ASP A 153 1.55 -2.77 17.75
N GLU A 154 1.92 -3.81 17.01
CA GLU A 154 1.43 -5.17 17.27
C GLU A 154 1.77 -5.66 18.69
N TYR A 155 2.97 -5.31 19.18
CA TYR A 155 3.43 -5.72 20.52
C TYR A 155 2.59 -5.11 21.65
N TYR A 156 2.16 -3.86 21.48
CA TYR A 156 1.35 -3.14 22.49
C TYR A 156 -0.16 -3.19 22.22
N ASN A 157 -0.57 -3.87 21.17
CA ASN A 157 -1.98 -3.98 20.82
C ASN A 157 -2.69 -4.95 21.75
N THR A 158 -3.13 -4.45 22.93
CA THR A 158 -3.88 -5.23 23.92
C THR A 158 -5.28 -5.62 23.46
N ASP A 159 -5.81 -4.95 22.46
CA ASP A 159 -7.14 -5.21 21.90
C ASP A 159 -7.12 -6.33 20.84
N GLY A 160 -5.93 -6.91 20.61
CA GLY A 160 -5.76 -8.04 19.72
C GLY A 160 -5.98 -7.70 18.24
N THR A 161 -6.51 -8.65 17.52
CA THR A 161 -6.69 -8.60 16.06
C THR A 161 -8.11 -8.16 15.69
N PHE A 162 -8.57 -7.04 16.22
CA PHE A 162 -9.97 -6.57 16.15
C PHE A 162 -10.50 -6.28 14.74
N LEU A 163 -9.62 -6.12 13.74
CA LEU A 163 -9.99 -5.90 12.34
C LEU A 163 -10.02 -7.19 11.50
N GLU A 164 -9.55 -8.33 12.01
CA GLU A 164 -9.36 -9.53 11.19
C GLU A 164 -10.64 -10.07 10.58
N THR A 165 -11.76 -10.01 11.30
CA THR A 165 -13.06 -10.41 10.74
C THR A 165 -13.45 -9.53 9.55
N ALA A 166 -13.23 -8.22 9.64
CA ALA A 166 -13.48 -7.29 8.56
C ALA A 166 -12.55 -7.54 7.37
N PHE A 167 -11.27 -7.74 7.61
CA PHE A 167 -10.27 -8.00 6.57
C PHE A 167 -10.48 -9.34 5.86
N ALA A 168 -10.81 -10.39 6.60
CA ALA A 168 -11.18 -11.68 6.00
C ALA A 168 -12.44 -11.57 5.12
N ASN A 169 -13.43 -10.79 5.56
CA ASN A 169 -14.62 -10.50 4.75
C ASN A 169 -14.28 -9.69 3.48
N ALA A 170 -13.39 -8.73 3.58
CA ALA A 170 -12.92 -7.95 2.43
C ALA A 170 -12.18 -8.85 1.43
N ALA A 171 -11.24 -9.66 1.89
CA ALA A 171 -10.51 -10.62 1.06
C ALA A 171 -11.45 -11.61 0.36
N ALA A 172 -12.45 -12.14 1.08
CA ALA A 172 -13.47 -13.04 0.51
C ALA A 172 -14.31 -12.36 -0.59
N GLN A 173 -14.47 -11.04 -0.55
CA GLN A 173 -15.16 -10.24 -1.57
C GLN A 173 -14.23 -9.79 -2.70
N GLY A 174 -12.92 -10.05 -2.60
CA GLY A 174 -11.91 -9.58 -3.54
C GLY A 174 -11.60 -8.08 -3.40
N ILE A 175 -11.89 -7.47 -2.25
CA ILE A 175 -11.49 -6.10 -1.93
C ILE A 175 -10.02 -6.09 -1.55
N THR A 176 -9.23 -5.23 -2.17
CA THR A 176 -7.81 -5.05 -1.81
C THR A 176 -7.69 -3.95 -0.75
N ILE A 177 -7.09 -4.28 0.40
CA ILE A 177 -6.80 -3.31 1.46
C ILE A 177 -5.30 -3.08 1.50
N CYS A 178 -4.86 -1.84 1.35
CA CYS A 178 -3.46 -1.40 1.50
C CYS A 178 -3.29 -0.74 2.87
N VAL A 179 -2.23 -1.08 3.60
CA VAL A 179 -1.98 -0.57 4.95
C VAL A 179 -0.54 -0.13 5.11
N ALA A 180 -0.33 1.06 5.65
CA ALA A 180 0.98 1.62 5.97
C ALA A 180 1.68 0.80 7.06
N THR A 181 2.97 0.50 6.85
CA THR A 181 3.75 -0.32 7.80
C THR A 181 4.30 0.46 8.99
N GLY A 182 4.22 1.79 8.95
CA GLY A 182 4.75 2.68 9.98
C GLY A 182 6.10 3.29 9.60
N ASP A 183 6.58 4.20 10.46
CA ASP A 183 7.62 5.15 10.12
C ASP A 183 8.79 5.15 11.13
N TYR A 184 8.96 4.06 11.86
CA TYR A 184 9.99 3.96 12.90
C TYR A 184 10.96 2.79 12.64
N GLY A 185 11.20 2.49 11.36
CA GLY A 185 12.11 1.43 10.95
C GLY A 185 11.65 0.05 11.43
N SER A 186 12.56 -0.71 12.00
CA SER A 186 12.29 -2.05 12.55
C SER A 186 11.51 -2.04 13.88
N SER A 187 11.06 -0.88 14.34
CA SER A 187 10.16 -0.71 15.48
C SER A 187 8.89 -0.01 15.02
N SER A 188 7.73 -0.39 15.54
CA SER A 188 6.48 0.33 15.29
C SER A 188 6.14 1.36 16.36
N THR A 189 7.01 1.55 17.37
CA THR A 189 6.85 2.57 18.41
C THR A 189 8.11 3.40 18.65
N ILE A 190 7.89 4.58 19.24
CA ILE A 190 8.97 5.46 19.65
C ILE A 190 9.57 5.03 21.01
N THR A 191 8.76 4.47 21.94
CA THR A 191 9.19 4.19 23.32
C THR A 191 8.32 3.10 23.99
N PRO A 192 8.89 2.03 24.54
CA PRO A 192 10.27 1.60 24.35
C PRO A 192 10.45 1.06 22.93
N ARG A 193 11.64 1.18 22.38
CA ARG A 193 11.94 0.70 21.03
C ARG A 193 12.32 -0.78 21.08
N VAL A 194 11.47 -1.61 20.48
CA VAL A 194 11.70 -3.04 20.34
C VAL A 194 11.47 -3.43 18.88
N LEU A 195 12.03 -4.54 18.44
CA LEU A 195 11.70 -5.09 17.13
C LEU A 195 10.22 -5.49 17.12
N SER A 196 9.45 -4.80 16.31
CA SER A 196 8.02 -5.04 16.17
C SER A 196 7.49 -4.52 14.84
N VAL A 197 6.34 -4.98 14.43
CA VAL A 197 5.63 -4.52 13.22
C VAL A 197 4.34 -3.83 13.61
N GLY A 198 3.85 -2.96 12.72
CA GLY A 198 2.59 -2.26 12.91
C GLY A 198 1.39 -3.17 12.63
N TYR A 199 0.33 -3.03 13.43
CA TYR A 199 -1.01 -3.53 13.14
C TYR A 199 -1.91 -2.35 12.73
N PRO A 200 -2.67 -2.44 11.62
CA PRO A 200 -3.08 -3.67 10.92
C PRO A 200 -2.18 -4.14 9.76
N ALA A 201 -1.03 -3.55 9.49
CA ALA A 201 -0.14 -3.96 8.40
C ALA A 201 0.34 -5.41 8.52
N SER A 202 0.47 -5.93 9.74
CA SER A 202 0.88 -7.33 10.00
C SER A 202 -0.19 -8.37 9.67
N SER A 203 -1.45 -7.97 9.41
CA SER A 203 -2.51 -8.89 9.00
C SER A 203 -2.17 -9.59 7.67
N PRO A 204 -2.40 -10.91 7.55
CA PRO A 204 -2.23 -11.62 6.28
C PRO A 204 -3.33 -11.31 5.25
N ASN A 205 -4.37 -10.56 5.62
CA ASN A 205 -5.50 -10.20 4.77
C ASN A 205 -5.36 -8.82 4.12
N VAL A 206 -4.22 -8.12 4.32
CA VAL A 206 -3.96 -6.78 3.77
C VAL A 206 -2.61 -6.73 3.05
N VAL A 207 -2.48 -5.83 2.09
CA VAL A 207 -1.20 -5.49 1.46
C VAL A 207 -0.47 -4.48 2.34
N ALA A 208 0.60 -4.92 2.98
CA ALA A 208 1.46 -4.07 3.79
C ALA A 208 2.39 -3.24 2.88
N VAL A 209 2.35 -1.92 3.02
CA VAL A 209 3.08 -0.99 2.16
C VAL A 209 4.18 -0.29 2.94
N GLY A 210 5.42 -0.55 2.53
CA GLY A 210 6.62 0.09 3.05
C GLY A 210 7.07 1.30 2.24
N GLY A 211 8.22 1.85 2.59
CA GLY A 211 8.74 3.09 2.06
C GLY A 211 10.10 2.99 1.39
N THR A 212 10.28 3.75 0.30
CA THR A 212 11.53 3.91 -0.45
C THR A 212 11.92 5.37 -0.60
N VAL A 213 13.13 5.63 -1.08
CA VAL A 213 13.60 6.96 -1.49
C VAL A 213 13.86 6.93 -2.99
N LEU A 214 13.05 7.67 -3.74
CA LEU A 214 13.11 7.73 -5.19
C LEU A 214 13.88 8.98 -5.66
N THR A 215 14.86 8.78 -6.54
CA THR A 215 15.46 9.86 -7.32
C THR A 215 15.12 9.67 -8.80
N TYR A 216 14.75 10.75 -9.47
CA TYR A 216 14.28 10.72 -10.86
C TYR A 216 14.90 11.82 -11.71
N ASN A 217 14.86 11.66 -13.00
CA ASN A 217 15.27 12.68 -13.97
C ASN A 217 14.19 13.76 -14.08
N THR A 218 14.51 15.03 -13.85
CA THR A 218 13.54 16.13 -13.81
C THR A 218 12.89 16.44 -15.18
N ALA A 219 13.53 16.06 -16.28
CA ALA A 219 12.98 16.31 -17.63
C ALA A 219 12.03 15.20 -18.10
N SER A 220 12.29 13.94 -17.73
CA SER A 220 11.53 12.77 -18.19
C SER A 220 10.72 12.09 -17.10
N TYR A 221 10.96 12.46 -15.84
CA TYR A 221 10.41 11.80 -14.65
C TYR A 221 10.71 10.29 -14.56
N SER A 222 11.67 9.80 -15.37
CA SER A 222 12.11 8.43 -15.29
C SER A 222 12.93 8.18 -14.02
N ARG A 223 12.79 7.02 -13.42
CA ARG A 223 13.59 6.58 -12.28
C ARG A 223 15.08 6.63 -12.62
N VAL A 224 15.88 7.27 -11.77
CA VAL A 224 17.35 7.25 -11.82
C VAL A 224 17.87 6.24 -10.80
N THR A 225 17.51 6.41 -9.53
CA THR A 225 17.81 5.46 -8.46
C THR A 225 16.61 5.34 -7.53
N GLU A 226 16.55 4.23 -6.83
CA GLU A 226 15.63 4.04 -5.73
C GLU A 226 16.33 3.23 -4.65
N THR A 227 16.21 3.65 -3.41
CA THR A 227 16.86 3.04 -2.25
C THR A 227 15.85 2.80 -1.13
N VAL A 228 16.21 1.99 -0.17
CA VAL A 228 15.38 1.80 1.02
C VAL A 228 15.28 3.09 1.84
N SER A 229 14.14 3.35 2.47
CA SER A 229 14.06 4.34 3.56
C SER A 229 14.32 3.61 4.87
N SER A 230 15.31 4.09 5.64
CA SER A 230 15.64 3.50 6.95
C SER A 230 14.51 3.66 7.98
N SER A 231 13.65 4.63 7.76
CA SER A 231 12.48 4.90 8.61
C SER A 231 11.27 4.03 8.27
N SER A 232 11.26 3.37 7.09
CA SER A 232 10.15 2.51 6.69
C SER A 232 9.94 1.35 7.66
N GLY A 233 8.71 1.19 8.15
CA GLY A 233 8.32 0.08 9.02
C GLY A 233 8.48 -1.27 8.33
N GLY A 234 9.00 -2.26 9.05
CA GLY A 234 9.13 -3.61 8.53
C GLY A 234 9.77 -4.56 9.53
N GLY A 235 9.47 -5.84 9.36
CA GLY A 235 9.92 -6.89 10.27
C GLY A 235 9.10 -8.17 10.18
N ILE A 236 9.10 -8.91 11.27
CA ILE A 236 8.43 -10.21 11.39
C ILE A 236 7.38 -10.14 12.49
N SER A 237 6.14 -10.46 12.15
CA SER A 237 5.02 -10.53 13.09
C SER A 237 5.28 -11.63 14.14
N THR A 238 4.91 -11.31 15.36
CA THR A 238 4.88 -12.29 16.49
C THR A 238 3.47 -12.83 16.74
N VAL A 239 2.46 -12.28 16.09
CA VAL A 239 1.04 -12.65 16.24
C VAL A 239 0.59 -13.54 15.09
N PHE A 240 0.94 -13.19 13.85
CA PHE A 240 0.47 -13.91 12.67
C PHE A 240 1.50 -14.94 12.18
N PRO A 241 1.10 -16.18 11.91
CA PRO A 241 1.97 -17.20 11.35
C PRO A 241 2.40 -16.85 9.92
N VAL A 242 3.44 -17.52 9.44
CA VAL A 242 3.89 -17.38 8.04
C VAL A 242 2.77 -17.80 7.09
N PRO A 243 2.27 -16.91 6.23
CA PRO A 243 1.23 -17.27 5.27
C PRO A 243 1.81 -18.12 4.12
N SER A 244 0.93 -18.81 3.41
CA SER A 244 1.33 -19.78 2.36
C SER A 244 2.19 -19.15 1.25
N TRP A 245 1.93 -17.90 0.88
CA TRP A 245 2.67 -17.19 -0.16
C TRP A 245 4.06 -16.69 0.29
N GLN A 246 4.35 -16.69 1.60
CA GLN A 246 5.67 -16.39 2.16
C GLN A 246 6.46 -17.63 2.56
N THR A 247 5.92 -18.83 2.32
CA THR A 247 6.61 -20.09 2.65
C THR A 247 7.94 -20.20 1.93
N GLY A 248 9.00 -20.43 2.68
CA GLY A 248 10.36 -20.56 2.16
C GLY A 248 11.14 -19.25 2.03
N LEU A 249 10.52 -18.11 2.36
CA LEU A 249 11.24 -16.84 2.44
C LEU A 249 12.15 -16.80 3.67
N THR A 250 13.21 -16.00 3.54
CA THR A 250 14.24 -15.81 4.57
C THR A 250 14.53 -14.32 4.77
N TYR A 251 15.16 -14.00 5.88
CA TYR A 251 15.62 -12.66 6.19
C TYR A 251 16.98 -12.64 6.86
N GLN A 252 17.63 -11.49 6.90
CA GLN A 252 18.82 -11.23 7.69
C GLN A 252 18.59 -10.05 8.64
N LYS A 253 19.07 -10.19 9.88
CA LYS A 253 19.18 -9.04 10.79
C LYS A 253 20.40 -8.21 10.45
N TYR A 254 20.34 -6.94 10.76
CA TYR A 254 21.46 -6.01 10.73
C TYR A 254 21.71 -5.45 12.14
N PHE A 255 22.96 -5.38 12.55
CA PHE A 255 23.40 -4.87 13.84
C PHE A 255 24.19 -3.59 13.63
N THR A 256 23.69 -2.46 14.17
CA THR A 256 24.32 -1.13 14.01
C THR A 256 25.62 -1.00 14.78
N SER A 257 25.75 -1.70 15.92
CA SER A 257 26.91 -1.61 16.81
C SER A 257 28.25 -1.97 16.17
N ASN A 258 28.22 -2.84 15.16
CA ASN A 258 29.42 -3.31 14.44
C ASN A 258 29.22 -3.39 12.93
N SER A 259 28.12 -2.82 12.42
CA SER A 259 27.76 -2.82 10.99
C SER A 259 27.80 -4.23 10.38
N SER A 260 27.31 -5.24 11.10
CA SER A 260 27.33 -6.64 10.67
C SER A 260 25.96 -7.20 10.36
N TYR A 261 25.97 -8.22 9.52
CA TYR A 261 24.77 -8.98 9.15
C TYR A 261 24.69 -10.27 9.96
N GLY A 262 23.51 -10.60 10.43
CA GLY A 262 23.23 -11.89 11.04
C GLY A 262 23.13 -13.04 10.01
N PRO A 263 22.93 -14.26 10.47
CA PRO A 263 22.71 -15.39 9.58
C PRO A 263 21.39 -15.24 8.81
N THR A 264 21.33 -15.79 7.61
CA THR A 264 20.07 -15.97 6.88
C THR A 264 19.15 -16.89 7.68
N THR A 265 17.95 -16.40 8.00
CA THR A 265 17.00 -17.04 8.90
C THR A 265 15.66 -17.22 8.20
N ALA A 266 15.02 -18.38 8.33
CA ALA A 266 13.67 -18.60 7.83
C ALA A 266 12.65 -17.73 8.58
N LEU A 267 11.58 -17.32 7.90
CA LEU A 267 10.47 -16.60 8.55
C LEU A 267 9.87 -17.44 9.68
N THR A 268 9.61 -16.79 10.81
CA THR A 268 8.94 -17.36 11.96
C THR A 268 7.52 -16.86 12.15
N GLY A 269 7.14 -15.83 11.38
CA GLY A 269 5.83 -15.19 11.33
C GLY A 269 5.64 -14.46 10.04
N ARG A 270 4.50 -13.79 9.86
CA ARG A 270 4.19 -12.94 8.72
C ARG A 270 5.29 -11.88 8.56
N GLY A 271 5.95 -11.86 7.40
CA GLY A 271 6.95 -10.87 7.06
C GLY A 271 6.31 -9.60 6.44
N VAL A 272 6.73 -8.43 6.88
CA VAL A 272 6.23 -7.09 6.49
C VAL A 272 7.39 -6.23 6.04
N PRO A 273 7.27 -5.44 4.95
CA PRO A 273 6.12 -5.20 4.06
C PRO A 273 5.94 -6.27 2.97
N ASP A 274 4.88 -6.10 2.13
CA ASP A 274 4.71 -6.85 0.88
C ASP A 274 5.36 -6.14 -0.30
N VAL A 275 5.12 -4.84 -0.42
CA VAL A 275 5.61 -3.95 -1.47
C VAL A 275 5.96 -2.60 -0.88
N SER A 276 6.71 -1.78 -1.60
CA SER A 276 7.06 -0.42 -1.17
C SER A 276 6.87 0.61 -2.29
N ALA A 277 6.71 1.87 -1.89
CA ALA A 277 6.65 3.03 -2.78
C ALA A 277 7.37 4.22 -2.11
N PRO A 278 7.61 5.34 -2.81
CA PRO A 278 8.30 6.47 -2.21
C PRO A 278 7.68 6.89 -0.88
N PHE A 279 8.54 7.06 0.11
CA PHE A 279 8.23 7.43 1.47
C PHE A 279 8.42 8.93 1.70
N GLU A 280 9.44 9.52 1.07
CA GLU A 280 9.95 10.84 1.40
C GLU A 280 9.56 11.89 0.36
N THR A 281 9.46 13.11 0.87
CA THR A 281 9.44 14.36 0.12
C THR A 281 8.27 14.55 -0.82
N TYR A 282 7.05 14.21 -0.39
CA TYR A 282 5.84 14.58 -1.12
C TYR A 282 5.55 16.07 -0.98
N VAL A 283 5.45 16.78 -2.10
CA VAL A 283 5.08 18.20 -2.12
C VAL A 283 3.61 18.38 -2.44
N LEU A 284 2.90 19.11 -1.58
CA LEU A 284 1.47 19.37 -1.71
C LEU A 284 1.07 20.71 -1.05
N TRP A 285 -0.12 21.19 -1.36
CA TRP A 285 -0.74 22.29 -0.63
C TRP A 285 -1.42 21.75 0.64
N TYR A 286 -1.12 22.37 1.79
CA TYR A 286 -1.74 22.09 3.06
C TYR A 286 -1.87 23.39 3.88
N ASN A 287 -3.05 23.66 4.41
CA ASN A 287 -3.36 24.88 5.18
C ASN A 287 -2.94 26.17 4.46
N GLY A 288 -3.18 26.22 3.14
CA GLY A 288 -2.84 27.37 2.31
C GLY A 288 -1.34 27.55 2.02
N THR A 289 -0.49 26.62 2.38
CA THR A 289 0.97 26.65 2.16
C THR A 289 1.43 25.44 1.35
N ILE A 290 2.57 25.56 0.66
CA ILE A 290 3.25 24.39 0.09
C ILE A 290 4.05 23.71 1.19
N ALA A 291 3.82 22.43 1.36
CA ALA A 291 4.44 21.59 2.37
C ALA A 291 5.18 20.41 1.76
N ASN A 292 6.16 19.91 2.48
CA ASN A 292 6.83 18.64 2.26
C ASN A 292 6.41 17.67 3.36
N VAL A 293 5.99 16.47 2.97
CA VAL A 293 5.48 15.44 3.88
C VAL A 293 6.14 14.10 3.57
N ALA A 294 6.46 13.34 4.60
CA ALA A 294 7.03 11.99 4.48
C ALA A 294 6.32 11.01 5.41
N GLY A 295 6.25 9.76 4.98
CA GLY A 295 5.67 8.66 5.74
C GLY A 295 5.20 7.52 4.83
N THR A 296 5.04 6.34 5.39
CA THR A 296 4.37 5.23 4.70
C THR A 296 2.89 5.53 4.42
N SER A 297 2.35 6.56 5.09
CA SER A 297 1.07 7.19 4.77
C SER A 297 0.99 7.77 3.36
N ALA A 298 2.12 8.17 2.77
CA ALA A 298 2.16 8.61 1.37
C ALA A 298 2.30 7.40 0.42
N SER A 299 3.15 6.43 0.76
CA SER A 299 3.37 5.22 -0.03
C SER A 299 2.09 4.41 -0.23
N THR A 300 1.29 4.29 0.83
CA THR A 300 0.09 3.43 0.87
C THR A 300 -1.00 3.89 -0.10
N PRO A 301 -1.45 5.14 -0.12
CA PRO A 301 -2.45 5.61 -1.08
C PRO A 301 -1.91 5.65 -2.53
N ILE A 302 -0.61 5.77 -2.74
CA ILE A 302 0.01 5.59 -4.09
C ILE A 302 -0.21 4.16 -4.58
N ILE A 303 0.08 3.15 -3.77
CA ILE A 303 -0.15 1.73 -4.11
C ILE A 303 -1.64 1.45 -4.29
N ALA A 304 -2.50 2.00 -3.42
CA ALA A 304 -3.95 1.86 -3.55
C ALA A 304 -4.47 2.47 -4.87
N GLY A 305 -4.02 3.66 -5.24
CA GLY A 305 -4.37 4.31 -6.50
C GLY A 305 -3.83 3.55 -7.73
N MET A 306 -2.64 2.97 -7.62
CA MET A 306 -2.08 2.09 -8.65
C MET A 306 -2.97 0.84 -8.86
N PHE A 307 -3.39 0.16 -7.79
CA PHE A 307 -4.31 -0.97 -7.90
C PHE A 307 -5.66 -0.56 -8.48
N ALA A 308 -6.17 0.62 -8.12
CA ALA A 308 -7.39 1.15 -8.72
C ALA A 308 -7.27 1.31 -10.24
N ARG A 309 -6.15 1.83 -10.75
CA ARG A 309 -5.89 1.88 -12.20
C ARG A 309 -5.89 0.50 -12.84
N TYR A 310 -5.20 -0.46 -12.23
CA TYR A 310 -5.12 -1.82 -12.76
C TYR A 310 -6.50 -2.50 -12.82
N MET A 311 -7.29 -2.35 -11.77
CA MET A 311 -8.66 -2.88 -11.74
C MET A 311 -9.55 -2.22 -12.79
N SER A 312 -9.47 -0.90 -12.94
CA SER A 312 -10.23 -0.16 -13.95
C SER A 312 -9.91 -0.61 -15.38
N MET A 313 -8.64 -0.81 -15.70
CA MET A 313 -8.22 -1.28 -17.02
C MET A 313 -8.73 -2.68 -17.33
N ASN A 314 -9.08 -3.46 -16.33
CA ASN A 314 -9.70 -4.77 -16.47
C ASN A 314 -11.23 -4.74 -16.29
N GLY A 315 -11.88 -3.61 -16.50
CA GLY A 315 -13.33 -3.45 -16.38
C GLY A 315 -13.85 -3.48 -14.95
N GLY A 316 -13.05 -3.05 -13.98
CA GLY A 316 -13.37 -3.06 -12.55
C GLY A 316 -13.28 -4.45 -11.90
N ARG A 317 -12.69 -5.41 -12.61
CA ARG A 317 -12.55 -6.77 -12.11
C ARG A 317 -11.62 -6.83 -10.92
N ARG A 318 -12.08 -7.42 -9.82
CA ARG A 318 -11.33 -7.62 -8.59
C ARG A 318 -10.45 -8.88 -8.70
N PRO A 319 -9.24 -8.86 -8.11
CA PRO A 319 -8.47 -10.10 -7.92
C PRO A 319 -9.30 -11.11 -7.13
N VAL A 320 -9.34 -12.37 -7.59
CA VAL A 320 -10.20 -13.39 -6.98
C VAL A 320 -9.36 -14.37 -6.19
N ILE A 321 -9.92 -14.85 -5.08
CA ILE A 321 -9.50 -16.01 -4.28
C ILE A 321 -8.11 -15.91 -3.65
N ASP A 322 -8.06 -16.03 -2.35
CA ASP A 322 -6.88 -15.91 -1.50
C ASP A 322 -6.22 -14.50 -1.52
N GLY A 323 -6.97 -13.48 -2.00
CA GLY A 323 -6.50 -12.10 -2.10
C GLY A 323 -5.49 -11.91 -3.22
N ILE A 324 -4.86 -10.74 -3.21
CA ILE A 324 -3.87 -10.33 -4.22
C ILE A 324 -2.47 -10.95 -3.99
N HIS A 325 -2.17 -11.40 -2.75
CA HIS A 325 -0.83 -11.81 -2.34
C HIS A 325 -0.19 -12.90 -3.20
N PRO A 326 -0.88 -14.01 -3.58
CA PRO A 326 -0.27 -15.00 -4.46
C PRO A 326 0.19 -14.42 -5.79
N ILE A 327 -0.48 -13.39 -6.29
CA ILE A 327 -0.07 -12.67 -7.51
C ILE A 327 1.17 -11.83 -7.23
N LEU A 328 1.17 -11.04 -6.15
CA LEU A 328 2.30 -10.17 -5.79
C LEU A 328 3.59 -10.97 -5.58
N TYR A 329 3.51 -12.13 -4.96
CA TYR A 329 4.67 -12.97 -4.66
C TYR A 329 5.07 -13.94 -5.78
N SER A 330 4.35 -13.98 -6.89
CA SER A 330 4.59 -14.96 -7.96
C SER A 330 5.75 -14.59 -8.89
N ASN A 331 6.20 -13.31 -8.92
CA ASN A 331 7.20 -12.86 -9.86
C ASN A 331 7.99 -11.66 -9.33
N ILE A 332 9.20 -11.89 -8.86
CA ILE A 332 10.10 -10.82 -8.40
C ILE A 332 10.44 -9.80 -9.50
N ASN A 333 10.46 -10.21 -10.77
CA ASN A 333 10.74 -9.29 -11.88
C ASN A 333 9.64 -8.24 -12.11
N ALA A 334 8.52 -8.34 -11.39
CA ALA A 334 7.50 -7.29 -11.39
C ALA A 334 7.86 -6.08 -10.51
N TYR A 335 9.03 -6.09 -9.92
CA TYR A 335 9.53 -5.08 -8.99
C TYR A 335 10.93 -4.64 -9.31
N SER A 336 11.28 -3.42 -8.91
CA SER A 336 12.65 -2.99 -8.70
C SER A 336 13.07 -3.54 -7.34
N ASP A 337 13.87 -4.58 -7.34
CA ASP A 337 14.41 -5.21 -6.14
C ASP A 337 15.50 -4.31 -5.53
N LEU A 338 15.31 -3.85 -4.30
CA LEU A 338 16.22 -2.96 -3.60
C LEU A 338 17.04 -3.77 -2.60
N THR A 339 18.22 -4.19 -3.03
CA THR A 339 19.02 -5.23 -2.35
C THR A 339 20.02 -4.69 -1.33
N THR A 340 20.04 -3.38 -1.06
CA THR A 340 21.00 -2.73 -0.15
C THR A 340 20.33 -1.71 0.75
N GLY A 341 20.78 -1.67 2.00
CA GLY A 341 20.24 -0.80 3.03
C GLY A 341 19.62 -1.58 4.19
N THR A 342 19.13 -0.85 5.18
CA THR A 342 18.56 -1.43 6.39
C THR A 342 17.46 -0.52 6.95
N ASN A 343 16.58 -1.07 7.78
CA ASN A 343 15.62 -0.31 8.58
C ASN A 343 15.96 -0.32 10.08
N ALA A 344 17.23 -0.46 10.42
CA ALA A 344 17.70 -0.56 11.81
C ALA A 344 17.69 0.77 12.58
N ASP A 345 17.52 1.90 11.89
CA ASP A 345 17.47 3.20 12.54
C ASP A 345 16.10 3.42 13.24
N PRO A 346 16.09 3.80 14.49
CA PRO A 346 17.21 4.11 15.40
C PRO A 346 17.52 3.00 16.42
N LEU A 347 17.18 1.77 16.12
CA LEU A 347 17.47 0.61 16.97
C LEU A 347 18.93 0.13 16.82
N PRO A 348 19.48 -0.55 17.83
CA PRO A 348 20.79 -1.20 17.70
C PRO A 348 20.78 -2.41 16.76
N GLN A 349 19.60 -2.84 16.32
CA GLN A 349 19.39 -3.91 15.34
C GLN A 349 18.12 -3.68 14.54
N GLY A 350 18.10 -4.19 13.33
CA GLY A 350 16.96 -4.19 12.42
C GLY A 350 17.09 -5.28 11.39
N TYR A 351 16.62 -5.01 10.21
CA TYR A 351 16.67 -5.95 9.08
C TYR A 351 17.47 -5.36 7.93
N ALA A 352 18.04 -6.23 7.12
CA ALA A 352 18.78 -5.88 5.92
C ALA A 352 17.94 -6.13 4.68
N ALA A 353 18.06 -5.23 3.70
CA ALA A 353 17.59 -5.46 2.34
C ALA A 353 18.47 -6.52 1.66
N ASN A 354 17.85 -7.40 0.89
CA ASN A 354 18.50 -8.54 0.23
C ASN A 354 17.85 -8.80 -1.14
N ILE A 355 18.44 -9.71 -1.91
CA ILE A 355 17.85 -10.18 -3.17
C ILE A 355 16.52 -10.90 -2.89
N GLY A 356 15.47 -10.48 -3.58
CA GLY A 356 14.13 -10.99 -3.42
C GLY A 356 13.38 -10.28 -2.30
N TRP A 357 12.41 -10.96 -1.68
CA TRP A 357 11.68 -10.39 -0.57
C TRP A 357 12.55 -10.22 0.68
N ASP A 358 12.42 -9.09 1.32
CA ASP A 358 13.03 -8.81 2.62
C ASP A 358 12.12 -7.97 3.54
N PRO A 359 12.41 -7.91 4.86
CA PRO A 359 11.58 -7.15 5.81
C PRO A 359 11.84 -5.63 5.81
N VAL A 360 12.49 -5.08 4.80
CA VAL A 360 12.77 -3.64 4.67
C VAL A 360 11.86 -3.02 3.63
N VAL A 361 11.76 -3.65 2.45
CA VAL A 361 10.99 -3.15 1.30
C VAL A 361 10.04 -4.18 0.68
N GLY A 362 9.93 -5.37 1.27
CA GLY A 362 9.12 -6.46 0.71
C GLY A 362 9.66 -6.96 -0.63
N MET A 363 8.78 -7.11 -1.60
CA MET A 363 9.16 -7.45 -2.97
C MET A 363 9.85 -6.28 -3.71
N GLY A 364 9.90 -5.09 -3.11
CA GLY A 364 10.46 -3.88 -3.72
C GLY A 364 9.42 -2.93 -4.31
N ALA A 365 9.88 -2.02 -5.16
CA ALA A 365 9.04 -1.00 -5.79
C ALA A 365 8.43 -1.50 -7.11
N PRO A 366 7.09 -1.39 -7.32
CA PRO A 366 6.41 -1.94 -8.48
C PRO A 366 6.94 -1.46 -9.83
N LEU A 367 7.00 -2.34 -10.81
CA LEU A 367 7.19 -2.05 -12.23
C LEU A 367 5.83 -2.18 -12.93
N GLY A 368 5.19 -1.05 -13.21
CA GLY A 368 3.80 -1.01 -13.66
C GLY A 368 3.52 -1.85 -14.90
N THR A 369 4.40 -1.82 -15.90
CA THR A 369 4.25 -2.59 -17.14
C THR A 369 4.34 -4.10 -16.96
N VAL A 370 4.98 -4.57 -15.88
CA VAL A 370 5.10 -6.01 -15.56
C VAL A 370 4.00 -6.45 -14.60
N LEU A 371 3.75 -5.66 -13.54
CA LEU A 371 2.77 -6.02 -12.51
C LEU A 371 1.32 -5.94 -13.02
N TYR A 372 1.00 -4.96 -13.87
CA TYR A 372 -0.35 -4.78 -14.40
C TYR A 372 -0.92 -6.04 -15.09
N PRO A 373 -0.24 -6.67 -16.05
CA PRO A 373 -0.76 -7.88 -16.69
C PRO A 373 -1.01 -9.02 -15.69
N MET A 374 -0.23 -9.12 -14.62
CA MET A 374 -0.39 -10.15 -13.61
C MET A 374 -1.67 -9.96 -12.79
N ILE A 375 -1.97 -8.71 -12.40
CA ILE A 375 -3.16 -8.39 -11.62
C ILE A 375 -4.44 -8.48 -12.46
N THR A 376 -4.39 -8.01 -13.69
CA THR A 376 -5.60 -7.87 -14.53
C THR A 376 -5.97 -9.11 -15.31
N SER A 377 -5.03 -9.97 -15.64
CA SER A 377 -5.33 -11.16 -16.46
C SER A 377 -6.10 -12.24 -15.72
N GLY A 378 -6.29 -12.11 -14.41
CA GLY A 378 -6.95 -13.12 -13.58
C GLY A 378 -6.28 -14.48 -13.72
N GLY A 379 -4.95 -14.49 -13.86
CA GLY A 379 -4.20 -15.68 -14.18
C GLY A 379 -4.33 -16.76 -13.13
N THR A 380 -4.56 -17.96 -13.60
CA THR A 380 -4.55 -19.15 -12.77
C THR A 380 -3.10 -19.53 -12.47
N ASN A 381 -2.69 -19.53 -11.20
CA ASN A 381 -1.44 -20.13 -10.80
C ASN A 381 -1.56 -21.65 -10.91
N ILE A 382 -0.74 -22.26 -11.74
CA ILE A 382 -0.65 -23.71 -11.84
C ILE A 382 0.59 -24.16 -11.07
N LYS A 383 0.40 -25.06 -10.12
CA LYS A 383 1.50 -25.69 -9.38
C LYS A 383 2.30 -26.56 -10.34
N THR A 384 3.52 -26.14 -10.66
CA THR A 384 4.40 -26.82 -11.62
C THR A 384 5.35 -27.81 -10.96
N ALA A 385 5.59 -27.66 -9.65
CA ALA A 385 6.37 -28.58 -8.83
C ALA A 385 5.93 -28.47 -7.36
N ALA A 386 6.45 -29.30 -6.48
CA ALA A 386 6.05 -29.37 -5.08
C ALA A 386 5.98 -27.99 -4.36
N ASN A 387 6.89 -27.08 -4.71
CA ASN A 387 6.96 -25.73 -4.11
C ASN A 387 7.05 -24.60 -5.16
N THR A 388 6.63 -24.85 -6.41
CA THR A 388 6.73 -23.89 -7.50
C THR A 388 5.36 -23.64 -8.09
N TRP A 389 4.94 -22.39 -8.12
CA TRP A 389 3.75 -21.92 -8.78
C TRP A 389 4.12 -21.12 -10.02
N SER A 390 3.49 -21.38 -11.14
CA SER A 390 3.67 -20.64 -12.38
C SER A 390 2.37 -19.92 -12.73
N TYR A 391 2.50 -18.64 -13.02
CA TYR A 391 1.42 -17.82 -13.51
C TYR A 391 1.04 -18.19 -14.94
N VAL A 392 -0.25 -18.40 -15.21
CA VAL A 392 -0.78 -18.70 -16.53
C VAL A 392 -1.87 -17.69 -16.89
N SER A 393 -1.58 -16.83 -17.84
CA SER A 393 -2.51 -15.78 -18.29
C SER A 393 -3.62 -16.28 -19.21
N ASN A 394 -3.43 -17.43 -19.86
CA ASN A 394 -4.39 -18.00 -20.79
C ASN A 394 -4.43 -19.51 -20.65
N VAL A 395 -5.56 -20.01 -20.15
CA VAL A 395 -5.84 -21.46 -20.12
C VAL A 395 -6.67 -21.82 -21.34
N LYS A 396 -6.18 -22.74 -22.15
CA LYS A 396 -6.91 -23.29 -23.30
C LYS A 396 -7.13 -24.78 -23.11
N VAL A 397 -8.28 -25.26 -23.50
CA VAL A 397 -8.61 -26.67 -23.54
C VAL A 397 -8.60 -27.14 -24.98
N LYS A 398 -8.02 -28.31 -25.23
CA LYS A 398 -8.05 -28.93 -26.55
C LYS A 398 -9.42 -29.51 -26.80
N THR A 399 -10.15 -28.96 -27.77
CA THR A 399 -11.54 -29.34 -28.11
C THR A 399 -11.63 -30.22 -29.35
N GLY A 400 -10.48 -30.45 -30.03
CA GLY A 400 -10.36 -31.33 -31.19
C GLY A 400 -8.88 -31.63 -31.48
N SER A 401 -8.59 -32.39 -32.50
CA SER A 401 -7.23 -32.79 -32.85
C SER A 401 -6.28 -31.59 -33.08
N THR A 402 -6.83 -30.49 -33.60
CA THR A 402 -6.09 -29.24 -33.89
C THR A 402 -6.69 -27.99 -33.27
N THR A 403 -7.83 -28.10 -32.57
CA THR A 403 -8.58 -26.94 -32.07
C THR A 403 -8.36 -26.73 -30.57
N TRP A 404 -8.02 -25.49 -30.19
CA TRP A 404 -7.90 -25.06 -28.83
C TRP A 404 -8.89 -23.92 -28.54
N SER A 405 -9.64 -24.05 -27.46
CA SER A 405 -10.58 -23.02 -27.00
C SER A 405 -10.19 -22.43 -25.67
N ASN A 406 -10.43 -21.13 -25.47
CA ASN A 406 -10.20 -20.50 -24.18
C ASN A 406 -11.14 -21.11 -23.13
N VAL A 407 -10.60 -21.37 -21.96
CA VAL A 407 -11.39 -21.84 -20.82
C VAL A 407 -12.16 -20.66 -20.27
N LYS A 408 -13.49 -20.79 -20.15
CA LYS A 408 -14.37 -19.74 -19.62
C LYS A 408 -14.46 -19.76 -18.09
N ALA A 409 -14.23 -20.92 -17.48
CA ALA A 409 -14.23 -21.09 -16.03
C ALA A 409 -13.49 -22.37 -15.64
N ILE A 410 -12.77 -22.31 -14.53
CA ILE A 410 -12.17 -23.46 -13.87
C ILE A 410 -12.81 -23.60 -12.50
N TRP A 411 -13.23 -24.81 -12.16
CA TRP A 411 -13.88 -25.12 -10.90
C TRP A 411 -13.02 -26.10 -10.11
N ASN A 412 -12.71 -25.76 -8.86
CA ASN A 412 -12.03 -26.66 -7.94
C ASN A 412 -13.01 -27.29 -6.98
N LYS A 413 -12.84 -28.58 -6.73
CA LYS A 413 -13.62 -29.32 -5.73
C LYS A 413 -13.06 -29.01 -4.35
N VAL A 414 -13.87 -28.34 -3.51
CA VAL A 414 -13.47 -27.93 -2.17
C VAL A 414 -13.75 -29.07 -1.16
N ASN A 415 -14.85 -29.82 -1.37
CA ASN A 415 -15.19 -31.00 -0.59
C ASN A 415 -16.07 -31.94 -1.41
N SER A 416 -16.60 -33.03 -0.85
CA SER A 416 -17.38 -34.02 -1.56
C SER A 416 -18.59 -33.48 -2.33
N THR A 417 -19.13 -32.32 -1.92
CA THR A 417 -20.37 -31.73 -2.48
C THR A 417 -20.19 -30.31 -3.03
N THR A 418 -19.06 -29.64 -2.73
CA THR A 418 -18.89 -28.22 -3.05
C THR A 418 -17.81 -28.01 -4.12
N TRP A 419 -18.14 -27.25 -5.16
CA TRP A 419 -17.23 -26.75 -6.17
C TRP A 419 -17.11 -25.24 -6.07
N LYS A 420 -15.91 -24.71 -6.21
CA LYS A 420 -15.63 -23.27 -6.23
C LYS A 420 -15.00 -22.90 -7.57
N GLN A 421 -15.54 -21.86 -8.20
CA GLN A 421 -14.95 -21.33 -9.44
C GLN A 421 -13.64 -20.62 -9.09
N THR A 422 -12.59 -20.92 -9.86
CA THR A 422 -11.24 -20.37 -9.66
C THR A 422 -10.75 -19.56 -10.86
N PHE A 423 -11.51 -19.55 -11.96
CA PHE A 423 -11.18 -18.81 -13.19
C PHE A 423 -12.46 -18.47 -13.95
#